data_c7a814804caa2acced1d71de801397ee
#
_entry.id   c7a814804caa2acced1d71de801397ee
#
_cell.length_a   1.000
_cell.length_b   1.000
_cell.length_c   1.000
_cell.angle_alpha   90.00
_cell.angle_beta   90.00
_cell.angle_gamma   90.00
#
_symmetry.space_group_name_H-M   'P 1'
#
loop_
_entity.id
_entity.type
_entity.pdbx_description
1 polymer ?
#
loop_
_entity_poly.entity_id
_entity_poly.type
_entity_poly.pdbx_seq_one_letter_code
_entity_poly.pdbx_strand_id
1 'polypeptide(L)'
;MVGMKRLFLLLLTLSMIIGVQAQRPSVKEQMEIKQNYMNFCKDLNQQLPIQVDDYTKFYAISFVNWTLTAYYQLDVDSDDFSENELIELHGELRSAFKESARRMFASGNYDLKRDEWKWFMRGTGMKFSANYKDAYGRPMLNITLDYSDF
;
A
#
# COMPACT_ATOMS: atom_id res chain seq x y z
N MET A 1 13.25 6.43 9.46
CA MET A 1 11.88 6.37 8.90
C MET A 1 11.62 7.26 7.69
N VAL A 2 12.64 7.96 7.19
CA VAL A 2 12.56 8.74 5.92
C VAL A 2 12.38 7.81 4.70
N GLY A 3 12.92 6.60 4.73
CA GLY A 3 12.83 5.62 3.65
C GLY A 3 11.43 5.06 3.41
N MET A 4 10.68 4.75 4.47
CA MET A 4 9.29 4.26 4.35
C MET A 4 8.37 5.29 3.68
N LYS A 5 8.60 6.59 3.91
CA LYS A 5 7.87 7.68 3.24
C LYS A 5 8.14 7.71 1.72
N ARG A 6 9.37 7.43 1.30
CA ARG A 6 9.74 7.42 -0.13
C ARG A 6 9.19 6.20 -0.85
N LEU A 7 9.20 5.05 -0.22
CA LEU A 7 8.65 3.83 -0.82
C LEU A 7 7.12 3.87 -0.91
N PHE A 8 6.49 4.44 0.10
CA PHE A 8 5.05 4.70 0.09
C PHE A 8 4.67 5.64 -1.05
N LEU A 9 5.49 6.69 -1.28
CA LEU A 9 5.33 7.58 -2.42
C LEU A 9 5.44 6.82 -3.75
N LEU A 10 6.34 5.85 -3.87
CA LEU A 10 6.53 5.01 -5.06
C LEU A 10 5.33 4.09 -5.32
N LEU A 11 4.78 3.46 -4.29
CA LEU A 11 3.56 2.65 -4.37
C LEU A 11 2.34 3.49 -4.78
N LEU A 12 2.33 4.76 -4.39
CA LEU A 12 1.23 5.67 -4.62
C LEU A 12 1.35 6.44 -5.94
N THR A 13 2.55 6.70 -6.43
CA THR A 13 2.74 7.37 -7.75
C THR A 13 2.20 6.53 -8.91
N LEU A 14 1.93 5.27 -8.67
CA LEU A 14 1.41 4.39 -9.72
C LEU A 14 -0.10 4.32 -9.82
N SER A 15 -0.80 4.74 -8.81
CA SER A 15 -2.23 4.98 -8.94
C SER A 15 -2.57 6.10 -9.94
N MET A 16 -1.54 6.78 -10.47
CA MET A 16 -1.68 7.91 -11.41
C MET A 16 -2.12 7.57 -12.83
N ILE A 17 -2.20 6.31 -13.21
CA ILE A 17 -2.52 5.95 -14.61
C ILE A 17 -4.04 5.91 -14.85
N ILE A 18 -4.82 6.26 -13.85
CA ILE A 18 -6.27 6.15 -13.93
C ILE A 18 -6.89 7.54 -14.09
N GLY A 19 -7.04 7.98 -15.31
CA GLY A 19 -8.00 9.02 -15.65
C GLY A 19 -9.42 8.49 -15.46
N VAL A 20 -9.88 8.40 -14.22
CA VAL A 20 -11.26 8.01 -13.92
C VAL A 20 -12.11 9.26 -13.84
N GLN A 21 -13.02 9.40 -14.80
CA GLN A 21 -14.08 10.40 -14.70
C GLN A 21 -14.98 10.09 -13.50
N ALA A 22 -15.62 11.13 -12.92
CA ALA A 22 -16.40 11.11 -11.67
C ALA A 22 -17.60 10.13 -11.62
N GLN A 23 -17.76 9.25 -12.59
CA GLN A 23 -18.77 8.20 -12.63
C GLN A 23 -18.16 6.85 -12.26
N ARG A 24 -18.97 5.99 -11.65
CA ARG A 24 -18.58 4.62 -11.31
C ARG A 24 -17.94 3.97 -12.54
N PRO A 25 -16.69 3.49 -12.44
CA PRO A 25 -16.00 2.95 -13.59
C PRO A 25 -16.78 1.78 -14.19
N SER A 26 -16.91 1.77 -15.51
CA SER A 26 -17.53 0.69 -16.24
C SER A 26 -16.75 -0.62 -16.01
N VAL A 27 -17.36 -1.76 -16.30
CA VAL A 27 -16.67 -3.06 -16.20
C VAL A 27 -15.39 -3.07 -17.03
N LYS A 28 -15.41 -2.44 -18.22
CA LYS A 28 -14.23 -2.34 -19.08
C LYS A 28 -13.11 -1.53 -18.41
N GLU A 29 -13.43 -0.36 -17.88
CA GLU A 29 -12.47 0.49 -17.15
C GLU A 29 -11.90 -0.23 -15.91
N GLN A 30 -12.75 -0.95 -15.16
CA GLN A 30 -12.29 -1.74 -14.03
C GLN A 30 -11.30 -2.84 -14.47
N MET A 31 -11.53 -3.48 -15.59
CA MET A 31 -10.62 -4.49 -16.16
C MET A 31 -9.28 -3.87 -16.58
N GLU A 32 -9.31 -2.72 -17.22
CA GLU A 32 -8.10 -1.98 -17.62
C GLU A 32 -7.29 -1.56 -16.40
N ILE A 33 -7.93 -1.00 -15.39
CA ILE A 33 -7.31 -0.63 -14.12
C ILE A 33 -6.66 -1.85 -13.44
N LYS A 34 -7.40 -2.95 -13.36
CA LYS A 34 -6.89 -4.20 -12.78
C LYS A 34 -5.64 -4.69 -13.52
N GLN A 35 -5.68 -4.68 -14.84
CA GLN A 35 -4.54 -5.09 -15.67
C GLN A 35 -3.33 -4.18 -15.46
N ASN A 36 -3.55 -2.87 -15.34
CA ASN A 36 -2.48 -1.90 -15.08
C ASN A 36 -1.80 -2.16 -13.73
N TYR A 37 -2.58 -2.44 -12.67
CA TYR A 37 -1.99 -2.81 -11.37
C TYR A 37 -1.22 -4.12 -11.41
N MET A 38 -1.72 -5.12 -12.14
CA MET A 38 -1.03 -6.39 -12.31
C MET A 38 0.30 -6.22 -13.06
N ASN A 39 0.31 -5.46 -14.14
CA ASN A 39 1.52 -5.16 -14.90
C ASN A 39 2.54 -4.39 -14.04
N PHE A 40 2.07 -3.41 -13.30
CA PHE A 40 2.91 -2.69 -12.36
C PHE A 40 3.56 -3.60 -11.31
N CYS A 41 2.79 -4.44 -10.65
CA CYS A 41 3.35 -5.38 -9.69
C CYS A 41 4.40 -6.28 -10.32
N LYS A 42 4.15 -6.72 -11.56
CA LYS A 42 5.12 -7.52 -12.33
C LYS A 42 6.41 -6.76 -12.56
N ASP A 43 6.33 -5.52 -13.03
CA ASP A 43 7.50 -4.70 -13.38
C ASP A 43 8.28 -4.30 -12.13
N LEU A 44 7.58 -3.93 -11.06
CA LEU A 44 8.24 -3.59 -9.79
C LEU A 44 8.90 -4.81 -9.15
N ASN A 45 8.29 -5.98 -9.19
CA ASN A 45 8.89 -7.21 -8.65
C ASN A 45 10.21 -7.59 -9.33
N GLN A 46 10.47 -7.14 -10.57
CA GLN A 46 11.76 -7.34 -11.24
C GLN A 46 12.88 -6.50 -10.63
N GLN A 47 12.53 -5.42 -9.91
CA GLN A 47 13.48 -4.50 -9.28
C GLN A 47 13.65 -4.82 -7.78
N LEU A 48 12.84 -5.70 -7.22
CA LEU A 48 12.88 -6.07 -5.82
C LEU A 48 13.91 -7.20 -5.56
N PRO A 49 14.50 -7.26 -4.37
CA PRO A 49 14.22 -6.45 -3.20
C PRO A 49 14.92 -5.08 -3.21
N ILE A 50 14.31 -4.09 -2.54
CA ILE A 50 14.87 -2.75 -2.33
C ILE A 50 15.04 -2.51 -0.83
N GLN A 51 16.23 -2.04 -0.42
CA GLN A 51 16.44 -1.56 0.94
C GLN A 51 15.78 -0.19 1.10
N VAL A 52 14.81 -0.10 1.99
CA VAL A 52 13.99 1.10 2.23
C VAL A 52 14.67 2.03 3.22
N ASP A 53 15.16 1.44 4.31
CA ASP A 53 15.95 2.04 5.37
C ASP A 53 16.87 0.99 5.99
N ASP A 54 17.60 1.34 7.04
CA ASP A 54 18.58 0.46 7.67
C ASP A 54 17.99 -0.87 8.18
N TYR A 55 16.69 -0.90 8.46
CA TYR A 55 16.01 -2.05 9.07
C TYR A 55 14.90 -2.66 8.21
N THR A 56 14.55 -2.01 7.09
CA THR A 56 13.37 -2.39 6.31
C THR A 56 13.73 -2.72 4.87
N LYS A 57 13.38 -3.90 4.44
CA LYS A 57 13.50 -4.36 3.06
C LYS A 57 12.11 -4.55 2.45
N PHE A 58 11.86 -3.92 1.32
CA PHE A 58 10.69 -4.17 0.49
C PHE A 58 11.02 -5.30 -0.49
N TYR A 59 10.35 -6.44 -0.38
CA TYR A 59 10.78 -7.62 -1.11
C TYR A 59 9.77 -8.15 -2.13
N ALA A 60 8.51 -7.79 -2.05
CA ALA A 60 7.50 -8.17 -3.04
C ALA A 60 6.29 -7.25 -3.02
N ILE A 61 5.55 -7.24 -4.12
CA ILE A 61 4.25 -6.59 -4.24
C ILE A 61 3.30 -7.48 -5.05
N SER A 62 2.02 -7.47 -4.71
CA SER A 62 0.99 -8.19 -5.45
C SER A 62 -0.31 -7.40 -5.55
N PHE A 63 -1.08 -7.69 -6.58
CA PHE A 63 -2.44 -7.18 -6.74
C PHE A 63 -3.39 -8.35 -6.99
N VAL A 64 -4.19 -8.67 -5.99
CA VAL A 64 -5.13 -9.81 -6.02
C VAL A 64 -6.46 -9.38 -5.39
N ASN A 65 -7.56 -9.70 -6.06
CA ASN A 65 -8.93 -9.41 -5.56
C ASN A 65 -9.11 -7.96 -5.08
N TRP A 66 -8.68 -7.00 -5.90
CA TRP A 66 -8.73 -5.57 -5.58
C TRP A 66 -7.92 -5.19 -4.32
N THR A 67 -6.95 -5.99 -3.93
CA THR A 67 -6.04 -5.68 -2.85
C THR A 67 -4.62 -5.54 -3.38
N LEU A 68 -4.06 -4.34 -3.27
CA LEU A 68 -2.65 -4.09 -3.51
C LEU A 68 -1.89 -4.34 -2.20
N THR A 69 -1.03 -5.36 -2.20
CA THR A 69 -0.29 -5.78 -1.01
C THR A 69 1.21 -5.59 -1.20
N ALA A 70 1.82 -4.81 -0.33
CA ALA A 70 3.26 -4.68 -0.22
C ALA A 70 3.80 -5.61 0.87
N TYR A 71 4.93 -6.25 0.62
CA TYR A 71 5.56 -7.20 1.52
C TYR A 71 6.92 -6.69 1.97
N TYR A 72 7.08 -6.54 3.29
CA TYR A 72 8.28 -6.02 3.93
C TYR A 72 8.93 -7.05 4.82
N GLN A 73 10.24 -6.99 4.92
CA GLN A 73 11.02 -7.70 5.91
C GLN A 73 11.70 -6.67 6.82
N LEU A 74 11.52 -6.83 8.13
CA LEU A 74 12.20 -6.05 9.14
C LEU A 74 13.42 -6.82 9.64
N ASP A 75 14.55 -6.14 9.77
CA ASP A 75 15.79 -6.72 10.34
C ASP A 75 15.73 -6.70 11.88
N VAL A 76 14.74 -7.38 12.40
CA VAL A 76 14.48 -7.53 13.83
C VAL A 76 14.04 -8.97 14.12
N ASP A 77 14.17 -9.41 15.38
CA ASP A 77 13.60 -10.65 15.87
C ASP A 77 12.23 -10.35 16.49
N SER A 78 11.18 -11.00 16.02
CA SER A 78 9.83 -10.76 16.55
C SER A 78 9.68 -11.22 18.01
N ASP A 79 10.54 -12.16 18.47
CA ASP A 79 10.53 -12.61 19.85
C ASP A 79 11.11 -11.58 20.84
N ASP A 80 11.79 -10.54 20.33
CA ASP A 80 12.29 -9.42 21.15
C ASP A 80 11.18 -8.42 21.51
N PHE A 81 9.99 -8.56 20.93
CA PHE A 81 8.85 -7.67 21.14
C PHE A 81 7.80 -8.32 22.04
N SER A 82 7.36 -7.60 23.05
CA SER A 82 6.16 -7.94 23.79
C SER A 82 4.90 -7.70 22.94
N GLU A 83 3.79 -8.31 23.31
CA GLU A 83 2.50 -8.09 22.66
C GLU A 83 2.11 -6.61 22.63
N ASN A 84 2.36 -5.88 23.72
CA ASN A 84 2.05 -4.44 23.78
C ASN A 84 2.90 -3.62 22.82
N GLU A 85 4.19 -3.93 22.68
CA GLU A 85 5.08 -3.26 21.73
C GLU A 85 4.67 -3.55 20.28
N LEU A 86 4.20 -4.75 19.97
CA LEU A 86 3.67 -5.08 18.65
C LEU A 86 2.38 -4.32 18.35
N ILE A 87 1.50 -4.16 19.34
CA ILE A 87 0.27 -3.36 19.20
C ILE A 87 0.60 -1.89 18.95
N GLU A 88 1.57 -1.33 19.69
CA GLU A 88 2.03 0.05 19.52
C GLU A 88 2.65 0.26 18.13
N LEU A 89 3.57 -0.61 17.73
CA LEU A 89 4.20 -0.59 16.41
C LEU A 89 3.17 -0.70 15.28
N HIS A 90 2.18 -1.57 15.41
CA HIS A 90 1.08 -1.69 14.46
C HIS A 90 0.30 -0.36 14.35
N GLY A 91 -0.03 0.27 15.48
CA GLY A 91 -0.72 1.54 15.53
C GLY A 91 0.07 2.67 14.83
N GLU A 92 1.36 2.76 15.10
CA GLU A 92 2.26 3.75 14.47
C GLU A 92 2.37 3.55 12.96
N LEU A 93 2.62 2.32 12.52
CA LEU A 93 2.73 1.99 11.10
C LEU A 93 1.40 2.22 10.37
N ARG A 94 0.27 1.85 10.97
CA ARG A 94 -1.06 2.11 10.41
C ARG A 94 -1.32 3.61 10.27
N SER A 95 -0.99 4.39 11.27
CA SER A 95 -1.17 5.84 11.25
C SER A 95 -0.30 6.50 10.18
N ALA A 96 0.97 6.09 10.06
CA ALA A 96 1.89 6.57 9.03
C ALA A 96 1.40 6.19 7.62
N PHE A 97 0.87 4.99 7.47
CA PHE A 97 0.31 4.49 6.22
C PHE A 97 -0.91 5.31 5.79
N LYS A 98 -1.84 5.50 6.70
CA LYS A 98 -3.05 6.30 6.50
C LYS A 98 -2.75 7.76 6.17
N GLU A 99 -1.83 8.38 6.90
CA GLU A 99 -1.43 9.76 6.67
C GLU A 99 -0.74 9.94 5.32
N SER A 100 0.10 8.99 4.92
CA SER A 100 0.75 9.03 3.59
C SER A 100 -0.28 8.94 2.46
N ALA A 101 -1.27 8.07 2.59
CA ALA A 101 -2.37 7.95 1.64
C ALA A 101 -3.22 9.24 1.58
N ARG A 102 -3.53 9.83 2.74
CA ARG A 102 -4.26 11.12 2.79
C ARG A 102 -3.52 12.26 2.11
N ARG A 103 -2.22 12.37 2.32
CA ARG A 103 -1.38 13.39 1.67
C ARG A 103 -1.37 13.22 0.16
N MET A 104 -1.35 12.00 -0.30
CA MET A 104 -1.46 11.70 -1.72
C MET A 104 -2.77 12.22 -2.30
N PHE A 105 -3.90 11.91 -1.68
CA PHE A 105 -5.21 12.39 -2.13
C PHE A 105 -5.35 13.92 -2.06
N ALA A 106 -4.64 14.57 -1.14
CA ALA A 106 -4.66 16.02 -0.96
C ALA A 106 -3.71 16.76 -1.91
N SER A 107 -2.71 16.11 -2.50
CA SER A 107 -1.65 16.78 -3.28
C SER A 107 -2.11 17.34 -4.62
N GLY A 108 -3.33 16.99 -5.07
CA GLY A 108 -3.93 17.51 -6.29
C GLY A 108 -3.23 17.13 -7.60
N ASN A 109 -2.15 16.34 -7.51
CA ASN A 109 -1.41 15.85 -8.69
C ASN A 109 -2.11 14.66 -9.38
N TYR A 110 -3.33 14.36 -8.95
CA TYR A 110 -4.13 13.25 -9.45
C TYR A 110 -5.45 13.78 -9.96
N ASP A 111 -5.94 13.23 -11.06
CA ASP A 111 -7.23 13.58 -11.67
C ASP A 111 -8.43 13.25 -10.77
N LEU A 112 -8.21 12.52 -9.67
CA LEU A 112 -9.24 12.14 -8.72
C LEU A 112 -9.09 12.93 -7.40
N LYS A 113 -10.17 13.59 -6.99
CA LYS A 113 -10.31 14.17 -5.67
C LYS A 113 -10.46 13.07 -4.62
N ARG A 114 -10.19 13.42 -3.34
CA ARG A 114 -10.31 12.49 -2.21
C ARG A 114 -11.63 11.72 -2.18
N ASP A 115 -12.74 12.40 -2.43
CA ASP A 115 -14.07 11.77 -2.41
C ASP A 115 -14.29 10.81 -3.57
N GLU A 116 -13.68 11.07 -4.73
CA GLU A 116 -13.70 10.20 -5.89
C GLU A 116 -12.91 8.91 -5.63
N TRP A 117 -11.74 9.00 -4.97
CA TRP A 117 -10.96 7.85 -4.53
C TRP A 117 -11.72 6.99 -3.54
N LYS A 118 -12.34 7.60 -2.55
CA LYS A 118 -13.16 6.90 -1.55
C LYS A 118 -14.34 6.19 -2.20
N TRP A 119 -14.98 6.85 -3.13
CA TRP A 119 -16.09 6.27 -3.90
C TRP A 119 -15.63 5.10 -4.79
N PHE A 120 -14.49 5.23 -5.48
CA PHE A 120 -13.89 4.17 -6.28
C PHE A 120 -13.53 2.95 -5.41
N MET A 121 -12.85 3.16 -4.29
CA MET A 121 -12.50 2.10 -3.34
C MET A 121 -13.75 1.39 -2.81
N ARG A 122 -14.79 2.14 -2.47
CA ARG A 122 -16.06 1.57 -2.02
C ARG A 122 -16.74 0.75 -3.13
N GLY A 123 -16.74 1.25 -4.36
CA GLY A 123 -17.39 0.61 -5.51
C GLY A 123 -16.71 -0.68 -5.98
N THR A 124 -15.39 -0.76 -5.82
CA THR A 124 -14.56 -1.93 -6.23
C THR A 124 -14.22 -2.86 -5.08
N GLY A 125 -14.36 -2.40 -3.83
CA GLY A 125 -13.81 -3.08 -2.67
C GLY A 125 -12.29 -3.00 -2.58
N MET A 126 -11.66 -2.04 -3.28
CA MET A 126 -10.21 -1.88 -3.30
C MET A 126 -9.65 -1.61 -1.91
N LYS A 127 -8.55 -2.29 -1.61
CA LYS A 127 -7.80 -2.19 -0.35
C LYS A 127 -6.32 -2.00 -0.62
N PHE A 128 -5.65 -1.40 0.34
CA PHE A 128 -4.20 -1.34 0.42
C PHE A 128 -3.75 -2.14 1.64
N SER A 129 -2.79 -3.03 1.46
CA SER A 129 -2.27 -3.87 2.54
C SER A 129 -0.75 -3.82 2.60
N ALA A 130 -0.22 -3.91 3.81
CA ALA A 130 1.20 -4.05 4.08
C ALA A 130 1.42 -5.23 5.02
N ASN A 131 2.21 -6.21 4.59
CA ASN A 131 2.58 -7.37 5.37
C ASN A 131 4.03 -7.27 5.78
N TYR A 132 4.30 -7.39 7.06
CA TYR A 132 5.63 -7.36 7.63
C TYR A 132 5.99 -8.72 8.20
N LYS A 133 7.20 -9.20 7.88
CA LYS A 133 7.83 -10.36 8.51
C LYS A 133 9.13 -9.92 9.20
N ASP A 134 9.56 -10.69 10.15
CA ASP A 134 10.84 -10.47 10.83
C ASP A 134 12.05 -10.94 10.00
N ALA A 135 13.26 -10.83 10.56
CA ALA A 135 14.49 -11.23 9.91
C ALA A 135 14.52 -12.74 9.55
N TYR A 136 13.75 -13.55 10.27
CA TYR A 136 13.67 -15.01 10.07
C TYR A 136 12.51 -15.43 9.16
N GLY A 137 11.77 -14.46 8.63
CA GLY A 137 10.64 -14.72 7.73
C GLY A 137 9.32 -15.05 8.43
N ARG A 138 9.24 -14.88 9.76
CA ARG A 138 8.01 -15.11 10.52
C ARG A 138 7.05 -13.93 10.35
N PRO A 139 5.74 -14.16 10.13
CA PRO A 139 4.76 -13.10 10.10
C PRO A 139 4.78 -12.28 11.40
N MET A 140 4.79 -10.97 11.27
CA MET A 140 4.88 -10.05 12.41
C MET A 140 3.67 -9.13 12.49
N LEU A 141 3.38 -8.39 11.41
CA LEU A 141 2.29 -7.41 11.35
C LEU A 141 1.59 -7.46 10.00
N ASN A 142 0.28 -7.22 10.01
CA ASN A 142 -0.51 -6.95 8.83
C ASN A 142 -1.29 -5.65 9.01
N ILE A 143 -1.22 -4.76 8.04
CA ILE A 143 -1.99 -3.52 8.01
C ILE A 143 -2.82 -3.52 6.74
N THR A 144 -4.12 -3.31 6.87
CA THR A 144 -5.02 -3.16 5.73
C THR A 144 -5.84 -1.90 5.88
N LEU A 145 -5.91 -1.11 4.82
CA LEU A 145 -6.73 0.10 4.70
C LEU A 145 -7.79 -0.12 3.63
N ASP A 146 -9.00 0.28 3.94
CA ASP A 146 -10.13 0.32 3.00
C ASP A 146 -10.75 1.73 2.93
N TYR A 147 -11.83 1.87 2.20
CA TYR A 147 -12.49 3.17 2.00
C TYR A 147 -12.95 3.82 3.31
N SER A 148 -13.20 3.05 4.37
CA SER A 148 -13.65 3.58 5.66
C SER A 148 -12.53 4.27 6.45
N ASP A 149 -11.28 4.04 6.05
CA ASP A 149 -10.11 4.67 6.65
C ASP A 149 -9.89 6.12 6.16
N PHE A 150 -10.59 6.52 5.10
CA PHE A 150 -10.46 7.83 4.44
C PHE A 150 -11.77 8.60 4.46
#